data_2070314ac7542b33c299e0a773a37280
#
_entry.id   2070314ac7542b33c299e0a773a37280
#
_cell.length_a   1.000
_cell.length_b   1.000
_cell.length_c   1.000
_cell.angle_alpha   90.00
_cell.angle_beta   90.00
_cell.angle_gamma   90.00
#
_symmetry.space_group_name_H-M   'P 1'
#
loop_
_entity.id
_entity.type
_entity.pdbx_description
1 polymer ?
#
loop_
_entity_poly.entity_id
_entity_poly.type
_entity_poly.pdbx_seq_one_letter_code
_entity_poly.pdbx_strand_id
1 'polypeptide(L)'
;MGKTEVSRRDFLKGASIGAVGMATAGALVACSPSSSGDDSEPSSSSGKTANATTNETASGWKSAPAEVTDFVEEVSCDVVVCGHGFAGITACRELAEQGKQVILIEKLEEENWSAVGNEAGTLNASILKERGVPEIDPVEFFQNWMTITGNYPNQELIMQYAQNSGSTMDWYLSELTDEDLDTMTTNFFPKTEHQIDQLGPIKFWPSVCSFYGDCNQTKIGEYNREVARSNGAEFRFGTEASYVIKKNDAVAGLVASTEEGYIKFNCQAVVIACGGFGGNQEMMADLIPDMQGALVGDEQLSSMSGNDGRGVQMTYWAGAHLETCPIPGMNMKGLSVPGKMNVLPQAVWIDENGKRFCNEFYPTSEQRGLSTVYKSRKTKFAVVDSKFPEYRQYTIPQHGGFNATDENIAALQESLDEAYAKFQGTYEEPEGEEEGGMGGPMTSVEFIADDTLEGLAGQMGLSGEAVSAFLDTINRYNSYCETGSDQEFGRHAEVLFPVKDGPFYACTFDPELGETMVTCGGIITDGEQNALDENFESIPGLYVSGNDCGRRFGYEYITPIPGVSLGLAITLGRECGKSVAEFLG
;
A
#
# COMPACT_ATOMS: atom_id res chain seq x y z
N MET A 1 9.48 56.00 6.69
CA MET A 1 8.66 55.24 7.67
C MET A 1 9.41 53.93 7.94
N GLY A 2 10.04 53.83 9.08
CA GLY A 2 10.93 52.73 9.45
C GLY A 2 10.15 51.49 9.80
N LYS A 3 10.61 50.35 9.28
CA LYS A 3 10.17 49.03 9.73
C LYS A 3 10.91 48.72 11.01
N THR A 4 10.17 48.56 12.10
CA THR A 4 10.69 48.08 13.39
C THR A 4 10.77 46.54 13.31
N GLU A 5 11.95 45.99 13.24
CA GLU A 5 12.20 44.56 13.42
C GLU A 5 12.07 44.22 14.90
N VAL A 6 11.13 43.33 15.24
CA VAL A 6 10.96 42.77 16.58
C VAL A 6 11.90 41.59 16.72
N SER A 7 12.84 41.69 17.69
CA SER A 7 13.80 40.61 17.91
C SER A 7 13.15 39.40 18.60
N ARG A 8 13.66 38.17 18.30
CA ARG A 8 13.21 36.91 18.92
C ARG A 8 13.20 36.94 20.46
N ARG A 9 14.02 37.82 21.05
CA ARG A 9 14.16 37.94 22.50
C ARG A 9 13.01 38.75 23.13
N ASP A 10 12.39 39.63 22.35
CA ASP A 10 11.25 40.46 22.80
C ASP A 10 9.92 39.72 22.64
N PHE A 11 9.85 38.79 21.68
CA PHE A 11 8.71 37.88 21.51
C PHE A 11 8.58 36.89 22.71
N LEU A 12 9.71 36.35 23.19
CA LEU A 12 9.70 35.40 24.30
C LEU A 12 9.41 36.07 25.67
N LYS A 13 9.63 37.37 25.82
CA LYS A 13 9.27 38.11 27.03
C LYS A 13 7.80 38.50 27.11
N GLY A 14 7.09 38.55 25.98
CA GLY A 14 5.66 38.81 25.91
C GLY A 14 4.77 37.61 26.26
N ALA A 15 5.30 36.38 26.17
CA ALA A 15 4.57 35.14 26.39
C ALA A 15 4.48 34.65 27.85
N SER A 16 5.14 35.33 28.78
CA SER A 16 5.22 34.90 30.19
C SER A 16 4.31 35.66 31.19
N ILE A 17 3.38 36.50 30.71
CA ILE A 17 2.41 37.20 31.56
C ILE A 17 0.99 36.95 31.05
N GLY A 18 0.47 35.73 31.29
CA GLY A 18 -0.89 35.40 30.85
C GLY A 18 -1.44 34.07 31.36
N ALA A 19 -0.92 33.55 32.48
CA ALA A 19 -1.42 32.30 33.06
C ALA A 19 -1.64 32.42 34.56
N VAL A 20 -2.59 33.23 34.99
CA VAL A 20 -3.20 33.12 36.34
C VAL A 20 -4.68 33.47 36.26
N GLY A 21 -5.51 32.48 36.54
CA GLY A 21 -6.89 32.66 37.02
C GLY A 21 -8.01 32.41 36.01
N MET A 22 -8.61 31.23 36.07
CA MET A 22 -10.02 31.10 36.50
C MET A 22 -10.42 29.61 36.54
N ALA A 23 -10.47 29.09 37.76
CA ALA A 23 -11.24 27.88 38.05
C ALA A 23 -12.70 28.29 38.26
N THR A 24 -13.63 27.82 37.41
CA THR A 24 -15.05 27.79 37.75
C THR A 24 -15.62 26.45 37.34
N ALA A 25 -16.18 25.77 38.34
CA ALA A 25 -16.91 24.53 38.23
C ALA A 25 -18.18 24.72 37.37
N GLY A 26 -18.38 23.83 36.42
CA GLY A 26 -19.62 23.68 35.66
C GLY A 26 -20.12 22.25 35.74
N ALA A 27 -21.19 22.04 36.49
CA ALA A 27 -21.84 20.77 36.66
C ALA A 27 -22.50 20.29 35.35
N LEU A 28 -22.21 19.07 34.92
CA LEU A 28 -22.94 18.35 33.86
C LEU A 28 -24.15 17.65 34.48
N VAL A 29 -25.31 18.10 34.07
CA VAL A 29 -26.59 17.40 34.35
C VAL A 29 -26.79 16.35 33.27
N ALA A 30 -26.77 15.10 33.66
CA ALA A 30 -27.18 13.98 32.82
C ALA A 30 -28.67 13.76 32.99
N CYS A 31 -29.46 13.80 31.91
CA CYS A 31 -30.82 13.33 31.87
C CYS A 31 -30.84 11.87 31.42
N SER A 32 -31.31 10.99 32.29
CA SER A 32 -31.80 9.66 31.93
C SER A 32 -33.25 9.50 32.36
N PRO A 33 -34.13 8.84 31.58
CA PRO A 33 -35.48 8.54 32.00
C PRO A 33 -35.55 7.27 32.85
N SER A 34 -36.33 7.35 33.88
CA SER A 34 -36.62 6.32 34.87
C SER A 34 -37.63 5.28 34.40
N SER A 35 -37.48 4.02 34.83
CA SER A 35 -38.62 3.14 35.17
C SER A 35 -38.27 2.19 36.34
N SER A 36 -38.94 2.43 37.38
CA SER A 36 -39.46 1.73 38.56
C SER A 36 -39.12 0.28 38.90
N GLY A 37 -38.68 0.09 40.15
CA GLY A 37 -39.15 -0.87 41.15
C GLY A 37 -38.28 -2.14 41.24
N ASP A 38 -37.79 -2.62 42.34
CA ASP A 38 -38.31 -2.78 43.70
C ASP A 38 -37.18 -3.19 44.68
N ASP A 39 -37.40 -2.98 45.93
CA ASP A 39 -36.59 -3.07 47.14
C ASP A 39 -35.69 -4.30 47.36
N SER A 40 -34.49 -4.09 47.90
CA SER A 40 -34.02 -4.62 49.21
C SER A 40 -32.52 -4.28 49.49
N GLU A 41 -32.27 -3.58 50.58
CA GLU A 41 -31.00 -3.35 51.26
C GLU A 41 -30.73 -4.39 52.39
N PRO A 42 -29.56 -4.30 53.08
CA PRO A 42 -28.13 -4.26 52.69
C PRO A 42 -27.32 -5.33 53.45
N SER A 43 -26.10 -5.59 53.01
CA SER A 43 -25.06 -6.05 53.95
C SER A 43 -23.66 -5.62 53.51
N SER A 44 -23.00 -4.93 54.40
CA SER A 44 -21.63 -4.47 54.37
C SER A 44 -20.63 -5.61 54.46
N SER A 45 -19.62 -5.66 53.60
CA SER A 45 -18.31 -6.21 53.97
C SER A 45 -17.19 -5.52 53.17
N SER A 46 -16.27 -4.92 53.90
CA SER A 46 -15.02 -4.37 53.46
C SER A 46 -14.13 -5.47 52.88
N GLY A 47 -13.79 -5.36 51.59
CA GLY A 47 -12.82 -6.22 50.94
C GLY A 47 -11.81 -5.39 50.14
N LYS A 48 -10.55 -5.53 50.47
CA LYS A 48 -9.39 -4.91 49.85
C LYS A 48 -9.40 -5.04 48.33
N THR A 49 -9.25 -3.93 47.64
CA THR A 49 -8.91 -3.88 46.19
C THR A 49 -7.54 -4.52 45.99
N ALA A 50 -7.53 -5.76 45.54
CA ALA A 50 -6.37 -6.35 44.86
C ALA A 50 -6.45 -5.92 43.41
N ASN A 51 -5.44 -5.18 42.93
CA ASN A 51 -5.20 -5.04 41.52
C ASN A 51 -4.94 -6.43 40.93
N ALA A 52 -5.98 -7.03 40.37
CA ALA A 52 -5.81 -8.15 39.46
C ALA A 52 -5.34 -7.59 38.12
N THR A 53 -4.04 -7.58 37.89
CA THR A 53 -3.47 -7.63 36.55
C THR A 53 -3.99 -8.94 35.97
N THR A 54 -5.03 -8.87 35.18
CA THR A 54 -5.41 -9.98 34.30
C THR A 54 -4.28 -10.08 33.27
N ASN A 55 -3.35 -11.02 33.49
CA ASN A 55 -2.56 -11.57 32.40
C ASN A 55 -3.57 -12.24 31.45
N GLU A 56 -4.07 -11.50 30.47
CA GLU A 56 -4.63 -12.08 29.27
C GLU A 56 -3.50 -12.90 28.64
N THR A 57 -3.56 -14.21 28.76
CA THR A 57 -2.65 -15.08 28.02
C THR A 57 -2.91 -14.80 26.55
N ALA A 58 -1.92 -14.22 25.87
CA ALA A 58 -1.98 -13.98 24.44
C ALA A 58 -2.43 -15.29 23.76
N SER A 59 -3.37 -15.18 22.83
CA SER A 59 -3.89 -16.29 22.05
C SER A 59 -3.69 -15.98 20.56
N GLY A 60 -3.75 -17.01 19.74
CA GLY A 60 -3.59 -16.85 18.30
C GLY A 60 -2.18 -16.43 17.90
N TRP A 61 -2.06 -15.61 16.87
CA TRP A 61 -0.78 -15.20 16.26
C TRP A 61 0.16 -14.44 17.24
N LYS A 62 -0.38 -13.86 18.30
CA LYS A 62 0.40 -13.14 19.34
C LYS A 62 1.12 -14.08 20.32
N SER A 63 0.81 -15.37 20.28
CA SER A 63 1.45 -16.36 21.15
C SER A 63 2.75 -16.88 20.55
N ALA A 64 3.86 -16.70 21.27
CA ALA A 64 5.14 -17.28 20.87
C ALA A 64 5.09 -18.82 20.86
N PRO A 65 5.78 -19.50 19.95
CA PRO A 65 5.91 -20.94 19.97
C PRO A 65 6.69 -21.41 21.21
N ALA A 66 6.58 -22.69 21.54
CA ALA A 66 7.40 -23.28 22.59
C ALA A 66 8.88 -23.28 22.18
N GLU A 67 9.76 -23.05 23.15
CA GLU A 67 11.20 -23.11 22.90
C GLU A 67 11.63 -24.51 22.42
N VAL A 68 12.40 -24.52 21.34
CA VAL A 68 13.04 -25.74 20.82
C VAL A 68 14.35 -25.97 21.58
N THR A 69 14.58 -27.21 22.01
CA THR A 69 15.77 -27.61 22.73
C THR A 69 16.63 -28.66 22.01
N ASP A 70 16.10 -29.23 20.93
CA ASP A 70 16.76 -30.22 20.12
C ASP A 70 16.99 -29.70 18.70
N PHE A 71 18.26 -29.58 18.30
CA PHE A 71 18.67 -29.02 17.04
C PHE A 71 19.42 -30.04 16.21
N VAL A 72 19.08 -30.15 14.92
CA VAL A 72 19.84 -31.00 13.97
C VAL A 72 21.15 -30.32 13.58
N GLU A 73 21.22 -29.00 13.66
CA GLU A 73 22.42 -28.23 13.35
C GLU A 73 22.48 -26.95 14.22
N GLU A 74 23.71 -26.57 14.63
CA GLU A 74 23.99 -25.21 15.17
C GLU A 74 25.04 -24.52 14.30
N VAL A 75 24.73 -23.32 13.84
CA VAL A 75 25.56 -22.51 12.94
C VAL A 75 25.93 -21.19 13.60
N SER A 76 27.12 -20.68 13.32
CA SER A 76 27.55 -19.36 13.80
C SER A 76 27.83 -18.44 12.61
N CYS A 77 27.34 -17.21 12.68
CA CYS A 77 27.58 -16.16 11.71
C CYS A 77 27.49 -14.78 12.39
N ASP A 78 27.74 -13.69 11.68
CA ASP A 78 27.56 -12.35 12.22
C ASP A 78 26.08 -11.97 12.23
N VAL A 79 25.37 -12.26 11.12
CA VAL A 79 23.98 -11.86 10.90
C VAL A 79 23.20 -12.90 10.08
N VAL A 80 21.92 -13.08 10.44
CA VAL A 80 20.95 -13.82 9.63
C VAL A 80 19.95 -12.87 9.02
N VAL A 81 19.73 -12.98 7.70
CA VAL A 81 18.69 -12.27 6.98
C VAL A 81 17.54 -13.24 6.69
N CYS A 82 16.33 -12.92 7.13
CA CYS A 82 15.13 -13.75 6.97
C CYS A 82 14.29 -13.28 5.79
N GLY A 83 14.23 -14.09 4.73
CA GLY A 83 13.46 -13.84 3.51
C GLY A 83 14.31 -13.36 2.33
N HIS A 84 14.10 -13.98 1.15
CA HIS A 84 14.79 -13.68 -0.10
C HIS A 84 13.96 -12.77 -1.01
N GLY A 85 13.14 -11.85 -0.42
CA GLY A 85 12.48 -10.78 -1.15
C GLY A 85 13.43 -9.61 -1.45
N PHE A 86 12.91 -8.54 -2.06
CA PHE A 86 13.72 -7.37 -2.45
C PHE A 86 14.48 -6.74 -1.29
N ALA A 87 13.86 -6.60 -0.13
CA ALA A 87 14.53 -6.03 1.04
C ALA A 87 15.62 -6.97 1.60
N GLY A 88 15.34 -8.28 1.66
CA GLY A 88 16.29 -9.24 2.18
C GLY A 88 17.52 -9.41 1.29
N ILE A 89 17.33 -9.53 -0.03
CA ILE A 89 18.47 -9.69 -0.96
C ILE A 89 19.36 -8.45 -0.99
N THR A 90 18.79 -7.24 -0.92
CA THR A 90 19.58 -6.00 -0.91
C THR A 90 20.33 -5.82 0.41
N ALA A 91 19.71 -6.15 1.56
CA ALA A 91 20.41 -6.16 2.85
C ALA A 91 21.54 -7.21 2.87
N CYS A 92 21.28 -8.42 2.37
CA CYS A 92 22.26 -9.50 2.31
C CYS A 92 23.45 -9.13 1.42
N ARG A 93 23.21 -8.60 0.21
CA ARG A 93 24.26 -8.17 -0.71
C ARG A 93 25.11 -7.07 -0.09
N GLU A 94 24.50 -6.02 0.48
CA GLU A 94 25.23 -4.93 1.13
C GLU A 94 26.11 -5.46 2.28
N LEU A 95 25.58 -6.34 3.14
CA LEU A 95 26.33 -6.96 4.24
C LEU A 95 27.51 -7.80 3.74
N ALA A 96 27.32 -8.60 2.68
CA ALA A 96 28.40 -9.40 2.08
C ALA A 96 29.48 -8.51 1.47
N GLU A 97 29.12 -7.45 0.74
CA GLU A 97 30.05 -6.46 0.19
C GLU A 97 30.83 -5.72 1.31
N GLN A 98 30.25 -5.57 2.51
CA GLN A 98 30.91 -5.05 3.73
C GLN A 98 31.75 -6.11 4.45
N GLY A 99 31.84 -7.34 3.92
CA GLY A 99 32.67 -8.40 4.46
C GLY A 99 32.12 -9.10 5.72
N LYS A 100 30.82 -8.99 5.99
CA LYS A 100 30.18 -9.67 7.12
C LYS A 100 29.88 -11.13 6.78
N GLN A 101 29.94 -12.01 7.79
CA GLN A 101 29.49 -13.39 7.66
C GLN A 101 27.96 -13.43 7.71
N VAL A 102 27.32 -13.29 6.54
CA VAL A 102 25.87 -13.24 6.41
C VAL A 102 25.30 -14.56 5.89
N ILE A 103 24.23 -15.02 6.51
CA ILE A 103 23.41 -16.14 6.03
C ILE A 103 22.02 -15.61 5.73
N LEU A 104 21.56 -15.76 4.49
CA LEU A 104 20.18 -15.52 4.14
C LEU A 104 19.40 -16.83 4.13
N ILE A 105 18.27 -16.86 4.83
CA ILE A 105 17.36 -18.01 4.86
C ILE A 105 16.06 -17.69 4.13
N GLU A 106 15.53 -18.65 3.38
CA GLU A 106 14.29 -18.55 2.61
C GLU A 106 13.47 -19.84 2.81
N LYS A 107 12.16 -19.69 3.06
CA LYS A 107 11.27 -20.84 3.30
C LYS A 107 11.01 -21.69 2.06
N LEU A 108 11.00 -21.07 0.88
CA LEU A 108 10.83 -21.80 -0.39
C LEU A 108 12.12 -22.52 -0.77
N GLU A 109 11.96 -23.62 -1.50
CA GLU A 109 13.07 -24.24 -2.19
C GLU A 109 13.59 -23.34 -3.32
N GLU A 110 14.87 -23.44 -3.67
CA GLU A 110 15.51 -22.54 -4.64
C GLU A 110 14.85 -22.59 -6.01
N GLU A 111 14.42 -23.77 -6.45
CA GLU A 111 13.73 -23.95 -7.73
C GLU A 111 12.28 -23.41 -7.74
N ASN A 112 11.69 -23.21 -6.58
CA ASN A 112 10.34 -22.69 -6.43
C ASN A 112 10.32 -21.18 -6.10
N TRP A 113 11.50 -20.59 -5.89
CA TRP A 113 11.59 -19.19 -5.56
C TRP A 113 11.39 -18.29 -6.79
N SER A 114 10.61 -17.23 -6.62
CA SER A 114 10.49 -16.15 -7.58
C SER A 114 10.26 -14.82 -6.86
N ALA A 115 10.77 -13.74 -7.42
CA ALA A 115 10.48 -12.42 -6.91
C ALA A 115 9.08 -11.97 -7.37
N VAL A 116 8.32 -11.36 -6.46
CA VAL A 116 6.95 -10.89 -6.74
C VAL A 116 6.92 -9.38 -6.80
N GLY A 117 6.28 -8.86 -7.85
CA GLY A 117 6.21 -7.43 -8.15
C GLY A 117 7.30 -7.00 -9.13
N ASN A 118 6.92 -6.20 -10.11
CA ASN A 118 7.74 -5.90 -11.28
C ASN A 118 7.91 -4.41 -11.55
N GLU A 119 7.47 -3.54 -10.66
CA GLU A 119 7.63 -2.09 -10.77
C GLU A 119 8.30 -1.54 -9.52
N ALA A 120 9.43 -0.87 -9.69
CA ALA A 120 10.17 -0.23 -8.61
C ALA A 120 10.24 1.28 -8.84
N GLY A 121 9.45 2.03 -8.08
CA GLY A 121 9.50 3.49 -8.04
C GLY A 121 10.83 3.94 -7.45
N THR A 122 11.53 4.82 -8.14
CA THR A 122 12.84 5.31 -7.69
C THR A 122 13.08 6.74 -8.18
N LEU A 123 13.81 7.53 -7.42
CA LEU A 123 14.14 8.90 -7.77
C LEU A 123 15.54 8.94 -8.38
N ASN A 124 15.64 9.51 -9.58
CA ASN A 124 16.93 9.91 -10.15
C ASN A 124 17.92 8.77 -10.44
N ALA A 125 17.46 7.54 -10.66
CA ALA A 125 18.31 6.47 -11.15
C ALA A 125 18.91 6.84 -12.52
N SER A 126 20.15 6.41 -12.82
CA SER A 126 20.85 6.74 -14.05
C SER A 126 20.08 6.33 -15.29
N ILE A 127 19.53 5.11 -15.31
CA ILE A 127 18.71 4.59 -16.41
C ILE A 127 17.46 5.45 -16.68
N LEU A 128 16.84 6.02 -15.65
CA LEU A 128 15.69 6.90 -15.79
C LEU A 128 16.07 8.24 -16.41
N LYS A 129 17.21 8.82 -15.98
CA LYS A 129 17.75 10.06 -16.55
C LYS A 129 18.13 9.89 -18.01
N GLU A 130 18.80 8.81 -18.36
CA GLU A 130 19.18 8.45 -19.73
C GLU A 130 17.96 8.30 -20.65
N ARG A 131 16.85 7.84 -20.11
CA ARG A 131 15.57 7.68 -20.83
C ARG A 131 14.66 8.91 -20.75
N GLY A 132 15.18 10.03 -20.24
CA GLY A 132 14.50 11.34 -20.26
C GLY A 132 13.45 11.54 -19.17
N VAL A 133 13.44 10.71 -18.13
CA VAL A 133 12.60 10.97 -16.94
C VAL A 133 13.15 12.21 -16.23
N PRO A 134 12.32 13.23 -15.95
CA PRO A 134 12.76 14.45 -15.28
C PRO A 134 13.35 14.18 -13.90
N GLU A 135 14.36 14.95 -13.53
CA GLU A 135 14.94 14.91 -12.19
C GLU A 135 13.93 15.38 -11.15
N ILE A 136 13.88 14.66 -10.03
CA ILE A 136 12.98 14.91 -8.90
C ILE A 136 13.81 15.45 -7.74
N ASP A 137 13.42 16.60 -7.18
CA ASP A 137 14.00 17.10 -5.94
C ASP A 137 13.59 16.19 -4.76
N PRO A 138 14.53 15.52 -4.07
CA PRO A 138 14.23 14.65 -2.95
C PRO A 138 13.47 15.35 -1.80
N VAL A 139 13.74 16.65 -1.60
CA VAL A 139 13.05 17.43 -0.55
C VAL A 139 11.61 17.71 -0.95
N GLU A 140 11.35 18.05 -2.22
CA GLU A 140 10.00 18.24 -2.74
C GLU A 140 9.21 16.93 -2.68
N PHE A 141 9.81 15.82 -3.08
CA PHE A 141 9.20 14.49 -2.96
C PHE A 141 8.83 14.16 -1.51
N PHE A 142 9.77 14.34 -0.58
CA PHE A 142 9.54 14.11 0.84
C PHE A 142 8.39 14.97 1.39
N GLN A 143 8.37 16.27 1.08
CA GLN A 143 7.29 17.17 1.53
C GLN A 143 5.94 16.73 0.97
N ASN A 144 5.89 16.33 -0.29
CA ASN A 144 4.69 15.81 -0.93
C ASN A 144 4.23 14.52 -0.25
N TRP A 145 5.16 13.57 -0.01
CA TRP A 145 4.86 12.32 0.70
C TRP A 145 4.26 12.57 2.08
N MET A 146 4.91 13.42 2.88
CA MET A 146 4.43 13.74 4.23
C MET A 146 3.06 14.43 4.21
N THR A 147 2.79 15.24 3.18
CA THR A 147 1.49 15.89 2.99
C THR A 147 0.38 14.86 2.71
N ILE A 148 0.58 13.98 1.74
CA ILE A 148 -0.45 13.01 1.33
C ILE A 148 -0.67 11.90 2.36
N THR A 149 0.32 11.61 3.19
CA THR A 149 0.25 10.58 4.25
C THR A 149 -0.11 11.12 5.63
N GLY A 150 -0.49 12.40 5.72
CA GLY A 150 -0.88 13.04 6.99
C GLY A 150 0.27 13.18 8.00
N ASN A 151 1.51 13.26 7.53
CA ASN A 151 2.73 13.37 8.34
C ASN A 151 2.92 12.21 9.35
N TYR A 152 2.37 11.04 9.03
CA TYR A 152 2.38 9.87 9.90
C TYR A 152 3.63 8.98 9.77
N PRO A 153 4.19 8.76 8.54
CA PRO A 153 5.34 7.89 8.34
C PRO A 153 6.57 8.29 9.16
N ASN A 154 7.48 7.34 9.35
CA ASN A 154 8.81 7.62 9.87
C ASN A 154 9.55 8.50 8.85
N GLN A 155 9.81 9.74 9.23
CA GLN A 155 10.39 10.77 8.34
C GLN A 155 11.80 10.42 7.88
N GLU A 156 12.59 9.76 8.74
CA GLU A 156 13.96 9.36 8.43
C GLU A 156 13.98 8.31 7.32
N LEU A 157 13.12 7.29 7.39
CA LEU A 157 12.98 6.26 6.35
C LEU A 157 12.55 6.86 5.01
N ILE A 158 11.58 7.78 5.03
CA ILE A 158 11.09 8.40 3.79
C ILE A 158 12.15 9.34 3.19
N MET A 159 12.91 10.06 4.01
CA MET A 159 14.01 10.90 3.52
C MET A 159 15.16 10.05 2.97
N GLN A 160 15.52 8.95 3.62
CA GLN A 160 16.52 7.99 3.10
C GLN A 160 16.10 7.45 1.73
N TYR A 161 14.84 7.04 1.59
CA TYR A 161 14.31 6.62 0.31
C TYR A 161 14.40 7.74 -0.75
N ALA A 162 13.96 8.94 -0.43
CA ALA A 162 13.98 10.06 -1.36
C ALA A 162 15.42 10.41 -1.83
N GLN A 163 16.40 10.31 -0.94
CA GLN A 163 17.80 10.64 -1.23
C GLN A 163 18.57 9.51 -1.90
N ASN A 164 18.31 8.25 -1.52
CA ASN A 164 19.17 7.12 -1.85
C ASN A 164 18.58 6.17 -2.89
N SER A 165 17.28 6.28 -3.25
CA SER A 165 16.63 5.30 -4.13
C SER A 165 17.29 5.22 -5.52
N GLY A 166 17.71 6.34 -6.09
CA GLY A 166 18.38 6.36 -7.39
C GLY A 166 19.73 5.64 -7.37
N SER A 167 20.61 6.00 -6.44
CA SER A 167 21.93 5.36 -6.30
C SER A 167 21.82 3.91 -5.86
N THR A 168 20.78 3.55 -5.12
CA THR A 168 20.52 2.15 -4.78
C THR A 168 20.03 1.37 -5.99
N MET A 169 19.18 1.96 -6.83
CA MET A 169 18.77 1.33 -8.08
C MET A 169 19.95 1.12 -9.03
N ASP A 170 20.82 2.12 -9.20
CA ASP A 170 22.04 1.99 -10.00
C ASP A 170 22.93 0.83 -9.50
N TRP A 171 23.08 0.71 -8.18
CA TRP A 171 23.80 -0.41 -7.56
C TRP A 171 23.07 -1.75 -7.74
N TYR A 172 21.74 -1.79 -7.58
CA TYR A 172 20.93 -3.01 -7.72
C TYR A 172 20.99 -3.57 -9.15
N LEU A 173 21.15 -2.71 -10.15
CA LEU A 173 21.24 -3.05 -11.57
C LEU A 173 22.70 -3.17 -12.08
N SER A 174 23.71 -3.00 -11.23
CA SER A 174 25.12 -2.84 -11.63
C SER A 174 25.73 -4.01 -12.41
N GLU A 175 25.21 -5.21 -12.22
CA GLU A 175 25.71 -6.45 -12.87
C GLU A 175 24.92 -6.83 -14.14
N LEU A 176 23.91 -6.02 -14.50
CA LEU A 176 23.14 -6.25 -15.71
C LEU A 176 23.92 -5.76 -16.93
N THR A 177 23.80 -6.49 -18.03
CA THR A 177 24.36 -6.08 -19.32
C THR A 177 23.50 -5.00 -19.98
N ASP A 178 24.06 -4.29 -20.97
CA ASP A 178 23.28 -3.34 -21.75
C ASP A 178 22.07 -4.00 -22.42
N GLU A 179 22.20 -5.26 -22.87
CA GLU A 179 21.11 -6.06 -23.44
C GLU A 179 20.00 -6.33 -22.42
N ASP A 180 20.36 -6.68 -21.16
CA ASP A 180 19.37 -6.85 -20.07
C ASP A 180 18.66 -5.52 -19.76
N LEU A 181 19.40 -4.42 -19.68
CA LEU A 181 18.85 -3.08 -19.41
C LEU A 181 17.92 -2.60 -20.53
N ASP A 182 18.19 -2.97 -21.78
CA ASP A 182 17.34 -2.62 -22.93
C ASP A 182 15.97 -3.30 -22.87
N THR A 183 15.83 -4.45 -22.20
CA THR A 183 14.54 -5.12 -22.00
C THR A 183 13.69 -4.47 -20.93
N MET A 184 14.27 -3.64 -20.06
CA MET A 184 13.55 -2.97 -18.98
C MET A 184 12.74 -1.80 -19.53
N THR A 185 11.50 -1.69 -19.07
CA THR A 185 10.63 -0.56 -19.39
C THR A 185 10.74 0.50 -18.29
N THR A 186 11.14 1.70 -18.66
CA THR A 186 11.15 2.86 -17.75
C THR A 186 10.01 3.84 -18.03
N ASN A 187 9.17 3.52 -19.00
CA ASN A 187 8.11 4.39 -19.49
C ASN A 187 6.79 3.62 -19.56
N PHE A 188 6.46 2.93 -18.47
CA PHE A 188 5.20 2.18 -18.36
C PHE A 188 3.98 3.12 -18.45
N PHE A 189 4.15 4.37 -18.01
CA PHE A 189 3.16 5.44 -18.13
C PHE A 189 3.75 6.57 -18.98
N PRO A 190 3.77 6.43 -20.33
CA PRO A 190 4.27 7.49 -21.19
C PRO A 190 3.49 8.77 -20.95
N LYS A 191 4.20 9.89 -20.84
CA LYS A 191 3.57 11.19 -20.66
C LYS A 191 2.70 11.52 -21.86
N THR A 192 1.40 11.69 -21.60
CA THR A 192 0.43 12.17 -22.61
C THR A 192 0.22 13.67 -22.48
N GLU A 193 -0.41 14.30 -23.48
CA GLU A 193 -0.74 15.72 -23.45
C GLU A 193 -1.66 16.09 -22.27
N HIS A 194 -2.48 15.13 -21.83
CA HIS A 194 -3.47 15.31 -20.78
C HIS A 194 -3.10 14.67 -19.44
N GLN A 195 -1.82 14.25 -19.28
CA GLN A 195 -1.36 13.71 -18.00
C GLN A 195 -1.36 14.79 -16.91
N ILE A 196 -1.92 14.44 -15.77
CA ILE A 196 -2.00 15.29 -14.60
C ILE A 196 -0.82 15.00 -13.68
N ASP A 197 0.16 15.90 -13.66
CA ASP A 197 1.34 15.77 -12.79
C ASP A 197 1.10 16.36 -11.39
N GLN A 198 0.02 17.14 -11.22
CA GLN A 198 -0.34 17.76 -9.95
C GLN A 198 -1.85 17.92 -9.80
N LEU A 199 -2.38 17.49 -8.65
CA LEU A 199 -3.78 17.68 -8.29
C LEU A 199 -3.87 18.43 -6.95
N GLY A 200 -4.19 19.71 -7.01
CA GLY A 200 -4.13 20.60 -5.85
C GLY A 200 -2.70 20.68 -5.28
N PRO A 201 -2.49 20.37 -4.00
CA PRO A 201 -1.15 20.38 -3.39
C PRO A 201 -0.34 19.10 -3.67
N ILE A 202 -0.94 18.08 -4.29
CA ILE A 202 -0.33 16.75 -4.46
C ILE A 202 0.30 16.65 -5.83
N LYS A 203 1.58 16.24 -5.88
CA LYS A 203 2.33 15.97 -7.10
C LYS A 203 2.50 14.48 -7.35
N PHE A 204 2.65 14.13 -8.63
CA PHE A 204 2.86 12.78 -9.13
C PHE A 204 4.02 12.78 -10.14
N TRP A 205 4.79 11.71 -10.16
CA TRP A 205 5.91 11.57 -11.07
C TRP A 205 5.92 10.19 -11.73
N PRO A 206 6.11 10.10 -13.04
CA PRO A 206 6.21 8.82 -13.76
C PRO A 206 7.61 8.20 -13.62
N SER A 207 8.12 8.10 -12.40
CA SER A 207 9.50 7.69 -12.12
C SER A 207 9.53 6.24 -11.64
N VAL A 208 9.66 5.29 -12.57
CA VAL A 208 9.58 3.86 -12.30
C VAL A 208 10.50 3.06 -13.20
N CYS A 209 11.19 2.06 -12.63
CA CYS A 209 11.83 0.97 -13.35
C CYS A 209 10.89 -0.24 -13.36
N SER A 210 10.50 -0.69 -14.54
CA SER A 210 9.57 -1.81 -14.71
C SER A 210 10.32 -3.01 -15.28
N PHE A 211 10.28 -4.12 -14.56
CA PHE A 211 11.02 -5.34 -14.82
C PHE A 211 10.17 -6.35 -15.61
N TYR A 212 9.76 -5.96 -16.81
CA TYR A 212 9.02 -6.82 -17.74
C TYR A 212 9.97 -7.33 -18.82
N GLY A 213 9.68 -8.51 -19.36
CA GLY A 213 10.44 -9.09 -20.43
C GLY A 213 11.47 -10.12 -19.97
N ASP A 214 12.53 -10.31 -20.74
CA ASP A 214 13.52 -11.38 -20.49
C ASP A 214 14.35 -11.14 -19.23
N CYS A 215 14.63 -9.87 -18.90
CA CYS A 215 15.27 -9.48 -17.66
C CYS A 215 14.21 -9.05 -16.63
N ASN A 216 13.40 -10.00 -16.17
CA ASN A 216 12.36 -9.75 -15.18
C ASN A 216 12.93 -9.67 -13.75
N GLN A 217 12.05 -9.33 -12.81
CA GLN A 217 12.41 -9.15 -11.40
C GLN A 217 13.07 -10.38 -10.76
N THR A 218 12.69 -11.59 -11.15
CA THR A 218 13.29 -12.83 -10.64
C THR A 218 14.74 -12.95 -11.09
N LYS A 219 15.00 -12.76 -12.38
CA LYS A 219 16.36 -12.78 -12.95
C LYS A 219 17.27 -11.72 -12.31
N ILE A 220 16.75 -10.50 -12.09
CA ILE A 220 17.51 -9.45 -11.40
C ILE A 220 17.82 -9.85 -9.94
N GLY A 221 16.85 -10.45 -9.25
CA GLY A 221 17.05 -11.01 -7.90
C GLY A 221 18.13 -12.09 -7.87
N GLU A 222 18.15 -12.96 -8.88
CA GLU A 222 19.20 -13.99 -9.04
C GLU A 222 20.59 -13.39 -9.27
N TYR A 223 20.70 -12.35 -10.10
CA TYR A 223 21.97 -11.64 -10.27
C TYR A 223 22.47 -11.04 -8.95
N ASN A 224 21.61 -10.38 -8.18
CA ASN A 224 21.99 -9.84 -6.88
C ASN A 224 22.38 -10.94 -5.87
N ARG A 225 21.74 -12.11 -5.93
CA ARG A 225 22.11 -13.29 -5.14
C ARG A 225 23.52 -13.77 -5.49
N GLU A 226 23.85 -13.88 -6.77
CA GLU A 226 25.17 -14.32 -7.20
C GLU A 226 26.28 -13.31 -6.83
N VAL A 227 25.97 -12.01 -6.86
CA VAL A 227 26.90 -10.98 -6.32
C VAL A 227 27.12 -11.19 -4.83
N ALA A 228 26.06 -11.38 -4.04
CA ALA A 228 26.18 -11.64 -2.61
C ALA A 228 26.97 -12.92 -2.33
N ARG A 229 26.70 -14.02 -3.05
CA ARG A 229 27.47 -15.29 -2.95
C ARG A 229 28.96 -15.08 -3.25
N SER A 230 29.26 -14.31 -4.30
CA SER A 230 30.66 -14.03 -4.70
C SER A 230 31.40 -13.22 -3.63
N ASN A 231 30.68 -12.48 -2.79
CA ASN A 231 31.21 -11.73 -1.65
C ASN A 231 31.14 -12.53 -0.33
N GLY A 232 30.77 -13.82 -0.38
CA GLY A 232 30.84 -14.72 0.79
C GLY A 232 29.52 -14.95 1.53
N ALA A 233 28.38 -14.44 1.03
CA ALA A 233 27.08 -14.74 1.62
C ALA A 233 26.71 -16.21 1.42
N GLU A 234 26.14 -16.83 2.45
CA GLU A 234 25.53 -18.15 2.40
C GLU A 234 24.01 -18.01 2.20
N PHE A 235 23.42 -18.89 1.36
CA PHE A 235 21.98 -18.94 1.14
C PHE A 235 21.46 -20.33 1.51
N ARG A 236 20.42 -20.37 2.36
CA ARG A 236 19.74 -21.60 2.77
C ARG A 236 18.27 -21.50 2.41
N PHE A 237 17.89 -22.19 1.36
CA PHE A 237 16.51 -22.39 0.93
C PHE A 237 15.87 -23.55 1.71
N GLY A 238 14.53 -23.71 1.62
CA GLY A 238 13.81 -24.71 2.43
C GLY A 238 13.97 -24.50 3.93
N THR A 239 14.33 -23.27 4.35
CA THR A 239 14.66 -22.92 5.73
C THR A 239 13.74 -21.79 6.21
N GLU A 240 12.75 -22.13 7.03
CA GLU A 240 11.75 -21.20 7.53
C GLU A 240 12.15 -20.65 8.90
N ALA A 241 12.24 -19.33 9.02
CA ALA A 241 12.46 -18.66 10.30
C ALA A 241 11.32 -18.95 11.29
N SER A 242 11.66 -19.30 12.54
CA SER A 242 10.69 -19.68 13.56
C SER A 242 10.56 -18.65 14.67
N TYR A 243 11.66 -18.27 15.33
CA TYR A 243 11.67 -17.21 16.35
C TYR A 243 13.09 -16.70 16.64
N VAL A 244 13.17 -15.46 17.12
CA VAL A 244 14.43 -14.79 17.51
C VAL A 244 14.82 -15.21 18.92
N ILE A 245 16.08 -15.53 19.14
CA ILE A 245 16.66 -15.80 20.46
C ILE A 245 17.24 -14.50 21.03
N LYS A 246 16.81 -14.12 22.22
CA LYS A 246 17.40 -12.99 22.96
C LYS A 246 18.14 -13.43 24.21
N LYS A 247 19.17 -12.70 24.54
CA LYS A 247 19.91 -12.83 25.80
C LYS A 247 20.27 -11.43 26.31
N ASN A 248 19.89 -11.11 27.55
CA ASN A 248 20.08 -9.79 28.13
C ASN A 248 19.51 -8.67 27.24
N ASP A 249 18.28 -8.88 26.78
CA ASP A 249 17.49 -7.99 25.91
C ASP A 249 18.05 -7.72 24.50
N ALA A 250 19.19 -8.27 24.14
CA ALA A 250 19.80 -8.20 22.81
C ALA A 250 19.61 -9.52 22.03
N VAL A 251 19.68 -9.45 20.71
CA VAL A 251 19.71 -10.64 19.83
C VAL A 251 20.93 -11.49 20.16
N ALA A 252 20.71 -12.80 20.27
CA ALA A 252 21.74 -13.81 20.46
C ALA A 252 21.66 -14.94 19.40
N GLY A 253 20.65 -14.92 18.57
CA GLY A 253 20.45 -15.90 17.51
C GLY A 253 19.03 -15.96 16.97
N LEU A 254 18.82 -16.99 16.16
CA LEU A 254 17.55 -17.32 15.52
C LEU A 254 17.37 -18.84 15.50
N VAL A 255 16.14 -19.30 15.64
CA VAL A 255 15.76 -20.68 15.32
C VAL A 255 15.01 -20.69 14.00
N ALA A 256 15.34 -21.63 13.13
CA ALA A 256 14.63 -21.90 11.90
C ALA A 256 14.28 -23.39 11.79
N SER A 257 13.26 -23.71 11.02
CA SER A 257 12.82 -25.09 10.73
C SER A 257 13.14 -25.48 9.30
N THR A 258 13.45 -26.75 9.11
CA THR A 258 13.63 -27.43 7.82
C THR A 258 12.86 -28.74 7.84
N GLU A 259 12.82 -29.47 6.72
CA GLU A 259 12.24 -30.82 6.69
C GLU A 259 12.98 -31.81 7.62
N GLU A 260 14.28 -31.58 7.90
CA GLU A 260 15.11 -32.44 8.74
C GLU A 260 14.97 -32.13 10.24
N GLY A 261 14.47 -30.97 10.60
CA GLY A 261 14.33 -30.52 11.99
C GLY A 261 14.69 -29.03 12.15
N TYR A 262 15.05 -28.66 13.39
CA TYR A 262 15.35 -27.28 13.71
C TYR A 262 16.84 -26.97 13.65
N ILE A 263 17.18 -25.82 13.08
CA ILE A 263 18.53 -25.26 13.04
C ILE A 263 18.58 -24.07 13.99
N LYS A 264 19.65 -23.98 14.76
CA LYS A 264 19.93 -22.80 15.59
C LYS A 264 21.07 -22.00 14.98
N PHE A 265 20.80 -20.75 14.68
CA PHE A 265 21.80 -19.77 14.27
C PHE A 265 22.24 -18.96 15.50
N ASN A 266 23.54 -18.98 15.80
CA ASN A 266 24.14 -18.12 16.81
C ASN A 266 24.70 -16.88 16.09
N CYS A 267 24.07 -15.71 16.27
CA CYS A 267 24.43 -14.47 15.58
C CYS A 267 24.20 -13.25 16.47
N GLN A 268 24.82 -12.12 16.11
CA GLN A 268 24.70 -10.85 16.83
C GLN A 268 23.56 -9.98 16.29
N ALA A 269 23.14 -10.23 15.03
CA ALA A 269 22.05 -9.49 14.41
C ALA A 269 21.13 -10.39 13.60
N VAL A 270 19.86 -10.01 13.52
CA VAL A 270 18.84 -10.62 12.66
C VAL A 270 18.13 -9.51 11.89
N VAL A 271 18.04 -9.65 10.57
CA VAL A 271 17.25 -8.79 9.69
C VAL A 271 15.97 -9.51 9.30
N ILE A 272 14.83 -8.96 9.65
CA ILE A 272 13.51 -9.47 9.30
C ILE A 272 13.06 -8.80 8.00
N ALA A 273 12.86 -9.59 6.94
CA ALA A 273 12.45 -9.16 5.61
C ALA A 273 11.52 -10.19 4.95
N CYS A 274 10.57 -10.72 5.72
CA CYS A 274 9.69 -11.84 5.34
C CYS A 274 8.45 -11.42 4.53
N GLY A 275 8.25 -10.12 4.27
CA GLY A 275 7.27 -9.62 3.31
C GLY A 275 5.89 -9.27 3.88
N GLY A 276 5.70 -9.26 5.20
CA GLY A 276 4.45 -8.87 5.85
C GLY A 276 3.48 -10.04 6.08
N PHE A 277 2.18 -9.73 6.21
CA PHE A 277 1.20 -10.68 6.75
C PHE A 277 -0.07 -10.85 5.88
N GLY A 278 -0.04 -10.45 4.61
CA GLY A 278 -1.21 -10.46 3.72
C GLY A 278 -1.87 -11.83 3.54
N GLY A 279 -1.11 -12.93 3.67
CA GLY A 279 -1.61 -14.30 3.62
C GLY A 279 -2.08 -14.87 4.96
N ASN A 280 -1.99 -14.10 6.06
CA ASN A 280 -2.43 -14.54 7.39
C ASN A 280 -3.79 -13.95 7.74
N GLN A 281 -4.85 -14.75 7.63
CA GLN A 281 -6.22 -14.29 7.85
C GLN A 281 -6.46 -13.76 9.27
N GLU A 282 -5.86 -14.37 10.29
CA GLU A 282 -5.99 -13.93 11.66
C GLU A 282 -5.36 -12.55 11.88
N MET A 283 -4.15 -12.32 11.33
CA MET A 283 -3.47 -11.04 11.40
C MET A 283 -4.20 -9.97 10.58
N MET A 284 -4.67 -10.31 9.38
CA MET A 284 -5.47 -9.41 8.55
C MET A 284 -6.74 -8.99 9.28
N ALA A 285 -7.40 -9.94 9.95
CA ALA A 285 -8.58 -9.69 10.74
C ALA A 285 -8.34 -8.73 11.92
N ASP A 286 -7.23 -8.90 12.61
CA ASP A 286 -6.86 -8.12 13.79
C ASP A 286 -6.30 -6.73 13.42
N LEU A 287 -5.48 -6.65 12.37
CA LEU A 287 -4.69 -5.46 12.03
C LEU A 287 -5.32 -4.59 10.92
N ILE A 288 -6.12 -5.18 10.03
CA ILE A 288 -6.83 -4.47 8.96
C ILE A 288 -8.30 -4.90 8.94
N PRO A 289 -9.07 -4.64 10.02
CA PRO A 289 -10.44 -5.14 10.18
C PRO A 289 -11.40 -4.63 9.10
N ASP A 290 -11.13 -3.49 8.49
CA ASP A 290 -11.95 -2.94 7.42
C ASP A 290 -11.91 -3.80 6.14
N MET A 291 -10.85 -4.59 5.97
CA MET A 291 -10.70 -5.53 4.87
C MET A 291 -11.47 -6.84 5.07
N GLN A 292 -11.88 -7.19 6.29
CA GLN A 292 -12.52 -8.48 6.60
C GLN A 292 -13.84 -8.73 5.87
N GLY A 293 -14.70 -7.76 5.83
CA GLY A 293 -16.00 -7.92 5.21
C GLY A 293 -15.99 -7.86 3.69
N ALA A 294 -14.83 -7.83 3.10
CA ALA A 294 -14.60 -7.75 1.68
C ALA A 294 -14.26 -9.09 1.05
N LEU A 295 -14.03 -10.09 1.88
CA LEU A 295 -13.86 -11.45 1.45
C LEU A 295 -15.23 -12.06 1.19
N VAL A 296 -15.55 -12.23 -0.06
CA VAL A 296 -16.76 -12.91 -0.48
C VAL A 296 -16.44 -14.39 -0.62
N GLY A 297 -16.98 -15.20 0.29
CA GLY A 297 -16.88 -16.65 0.28
C GLY A 297 -15.73 -17.24 1.11
N ASP A 298 -15.66 -18.57 1.13
CA ASP A 298 -14.63 -19.36 1.82
C ASP A 298 -13.25 -19.32 1.10
N GLU A 299 -13.13 -18.53 0.04
CA GLU A 299 -11.88 -18.39 -0.68
C GLU A 299 -10.93 -17.44 0.07
N GLN A 300 -9.78 -17.97 0.36
CA GLN A 300 -8.73 -17.35 1.15
C GLN A 300 -8.28 -16.02 0.56
N LEU A 301 -8.02 -15.04 1.45
CA LEU A 301 -7.12 -13.93 1.13
C LEU A 301 -5.82 -14.53 0.60
N SER A 302 -5.67 -14.59 -0.73
CA SER A 302 -4.39 -14.95 -1.27
C SER A 302 -3.49 -13.71 -1.21
N SER A 303 -2.35 -13.86 -0.56
CA SER A 303 -1.24 -12.98 -0.81
C SER A 303 -0.52 -13.50 -2.04
N MET A 304 -0.30 -12.66 -3.04
CA MET A 304 0.44 -13.05 -4.26
C MET A 304 1.85 -13.58 -3.96
N SER A 305 2.37 -13.33 -2.78
CA SER A 305 3.70 -13.74 -2.32
C SER A 305 3.70 -14.79 -1.20
N GLY A 306 2.53 -15.28 -0.77
CA GLY A 306 2.44 -16.25 0.33
C GLY A 306 2.93 -15.73 1.69
N ASN A 307 2.80 -14.43 1.94
CA ASN A 307 3.27 -13.75 3.16
C ASN A 307 2.40 -14.12 4.35
N ASP A 308 2.89 -15.01 5.19
CA ASP A 308 2.18 -15.64 6.31
C ASP A 308 2.26 -14.86 7.64
N GLY A 309 2.96 -13.72 7.65
CA GLY A 309 3.13 -12.89 8.84
C GLY A 309 4.23 -13.34 9.79
N ARG A 310 5.02 -14.33 9.43
CA ARG A 310 6.07 -14.88 10.30
C ARG A 310 7.07 -13.83 10.77
N GLY A 311 7.49 -12.93 9.87
CA GLY A 311 8.42 -11.84 10.21
C GLY A 311 7.87 -10.94 11.31
N VAL A 312 6.65 -10.45 11.14
CA VAL A 312 5.97 -9.60 12.14
C VAL A 312 5.75 -10.36 13.46
N GLN A 313 5.32 -11.62 13.39
CA GLN A 313 5.12 -12.47 14.57
C GLN A 313 6.39 -12.63 15.40
N MET A 314 7.49 -13.07 14.75
CA MET A 314 8.77 -13.30 15.43
C MET A 314 9.30 -12.05 16.13
N THR A 315 9.14 -10.91 15.47
CA THR A 315 9.62 -9.63 15.97
C THR A 315 8.75 -9.16 17.14
N TYR A 316 7.43 -9.32 17.03
CA TYR A 316 6.49 -9.06 18.12
C TYR A 316 6.78 -9.94 19.35
N TRP A 317 6.99 -11.26 19.17
CA TRP A 317 7.34 -12.17 20.26
C TRP A 317 8.69 -11.83 20.90
N ALA A 318 9.61 -11.24 20.14
CA ALA A 318 10.87 -10.72 20.66
C ALA A 318 10.70 -9.42 21.47
N GLY A 319 9.48 -8.88 21.57
CA GLY A 319 9.13 -7.69 22.35
C GLY A 319 9.11 -6.39 21.56
N ALA A 320 9.13 -6.47 20.23
CA ALA A 320 9.02 -5.27 19.41
C ALA A 320 7.60 -4.71 19.39
N HIS A 321 7.51 -3.40 19.23
CA HIS A 321 6.26 -2.67 19.17
C HIS A 321 5.63 -2.74 17.78
N LEU A 322 4.37 -3.13 17.76
CA LEU A 322 3.57 -3.16 16.53
C LEU A 322 2.92 -1.80 16.29
N GLU A 323 2.78 -1.41 15.05
CA GLU A 323 2.04 -0.22 14.66
C GLU A 323 0.58 -0.28 15.15
N THR A 324 0.17 0.75 15.90
CA THR A 324 -1.17 0.80 16.54
C THR A 324 -2.17 1.63 15.76
N CYS A 325 -1.73 2.38 14.76
CA CYS A 325 -2.61 3.14 13.88
C CYS A 325 -3.28 2.21 12.88
N PRO A 326 -4.46 2.57 12.35
CA PRO A 326 -5.07 1.79 11.28
C PRO A 326 -4.09 1.59 10.13
N ILE A 327 -3.80 0.33 9.83
CA ILE A 327 -2.93 -0.06 8.72
C ILE A 327 -3.77 0.01 7.44
N PRO A 328 -3.34 0.76 6.41
CA PRO A 328 -4.10 0.84 5.17
C PRO A 328 -4.09 -0.50 4.43
N GLY A 329 -5.25 -0.91 3.94
CA GLY A 329 -5.36 -2.02 3.03
C GLY A 329 -4.82 -1.62 1.64
N MET A 330 -3.93 -2.42 1.09
CA MET A 330 -3.55 -2.34 -0.31
C MET A 330 -4.21 -3.50 -1.05
N ASN A 331 -5.15 -3.17 -1.92
CA ASN A 331 -5.98 -4.16 -2.58
C ASN A 331 -5.88 -4.02 -4.10
N MET A 332 -5.70 -5.14 -4.80
CA MET A 332 -5.64 -5.18 -6.26
C MET A 332 -6.99 -4.95 -6.95
N LYS A 333 -8.08 -5.26 -6.24
CA LYS A 333 -9.41 -5.26 -6.85
C LYS A 333 -10.33 -4.17 -6.33
N GLY A 334 -9.86 -3.18 -5.59
CA GLY A 334 -10.65 -2.12 -4.97
C GLY A 334 -11.94 -1.85 -5.74
N LEU A 335 -12.07 -0.82 -6.48
CA LEU A 335 -13.15 -0.66 -7.44
C LEU A 335 -12.68 -1.15 -8.82
N SER A 336 -12.46 -2.43 -8.97
CA SER A 336 -12.28 -2.96 -10.31
C SER A 336 -13.63 -3.17 -10.96
N VAL A 337 -13.76 -2.72 -12.18
CA VAL A 337 -14.70 -3.28 -13.13
C VAL A 337 -14.45 -4.79 -13.15
N PRO A 338 -15.48 -5.66 -13.07
CA PRO A 338 -15.28 -7.09 -13.00
C PRO A 338 -14.24 -7.58 -14.03
N GLY A 339 -13.18 -8.23 -13.53
CA GLY A 339 -12.08 -8.74 -14.33
C GLY A 339 -10.96 -7.76 -14.69
N LYS A 340 -10.97 -6.48 -14.22
CA LYS A 340 -9.96 -5.48 -14.61
C LYS A 340 -9.56 -4.56 -13.47
N MET A 341 -8.28 -4.22 -13.41
CA MET A 341 -7.67 -3.45 -12.33
C MET A 341 -7.92 -1.93 -12.40
N ASN A 342 -8.71 -1.44 -13.34
CA ASN A 342 -8.87 -0.01 -13.59
C ASN A 342 -10.19 0.53 -13.07
N VAL A 343 -10.13 1.41 -12.10
CA VAL A 343 -11.21 2.33 -11.79
C VAL A 343 -11.38 3.36 -12.90
N LEU A 344 -12.56 3.94 -13.01
CA LEU A 344 -12.89 4.97 -14.00
C LEU A 344 -13.09 6.33 -13.28
N PRO A 345 -12.02 7.01 -12.84
CA PRO A 345 -12.14 8.23 -12.05
C PRO A 345 -12.70 9.41 -12.85
N GLN A 346 -12.65 9.35 -14.18
CA GLN A 346 -13.23 10.36 -15.05
C GLN A 346 -14.76 10.26 -15.11
N ALA A 347 -15.34 9.10 -14.76
CA ALA A 347 -16.79 8.89 -14.71
C ALA A 347 -17.43 9.56 -13.48
N VAL A 348 -18.75 9.60 -13.46
CA VAL A 348 -19.54 9.93 -12.27
C VAL A 348 -19.95 8.64 -11.58
N TRP A 349 -19.59 8.48 -10.31
CA TRP A 349 -19.89 7.26 -9.55
C TRP A 349 -21.22 7.38 -8.81
N ILE A 350 -22.10 6.43 -9.06
CA ILE A 350 -23.49 6.41 -8.56
C ILE A 350 -23.72 5.19 -7.69
N ASP A 351 -24.32 5.40 -6.51
CA ASP A 351 -24.76 4.35 -5.62
C ASP A 351 -26.14 3.78 -6.01
N GLU A 352 -26.58 2.75 -5.32
CA GLU A 352 -27.88 2.10 -5.48
C GLU A 352 -29.09 3.03 -5.26
N ASN A 353 -28.88 4.22 -4.71
CA ASN A 353 -29.92 5.24 -4.49
C ASN A 353 -29.89 6.35 -5.55
N GLY A 354 -29.08 6.20 -6.58
CA GLY A 354 -28.94 7.21 -7.64
C GLY A 354 -28.11 8.43 -7.24
N LYS A 355 -27.20 8.33 -6.27
CA LYS A 355 -26.45 9.45 -5.73
C LYS A 355 -24.95 9.25 -5.85
N ARG A 356 -24.22 10.34 -6.09
CA ARG A 356 -22.76 10.37 -5.88
C ARG A 356 -22.47 10.18 -4.38
N PHE A 357 -21.29 9.65 -4.07
CA PHE A 357 -20.91 9.31 -2.69
C PHE A 357 -19.46 9.70 -2.34
N CYS A 358 -18.66 10.15 -3.29
CA CYS A 358 -17.28 10.59 -3.07
C CYS A 358 -16.78 11.50 -4.20
N ASN A 359 -15.56 12.03 -4.05
CA ASN A 359 -14.78 12.60 -5.15
C ASN A 359 -14.14 11.44 -5.93
N GLU A 360 -14.57 11.21 -7.14
CA GLU A 360 -14.14 10.10 -7.98
C GLU A 360 -12.69 10.26 -8.45
N PHE A 361 -12.26 11.50 -8.62
CA PHE A 361 -10.91 11.85 -9.08
C PHE A 361 -10.03 12.35 -7.93
N TYR A 362 -10.06 11.63 -6.83
CA TYR A 362 -9.11 11.80 -5.74
C TYR A 362 -8.04 10.71 -5.82
N PRO A 363 -6.77 10.97 -5.46
CA PRO A 363 -5.66 10.02 -5.68
C PRO A 363 -5.94 8.59 -5.19
N THR A 364 -6.54 8.43 -4.02
CA THR A 364 -6.90 7.12 -3.47
C THR A 364 -8.03 6.45 -4.24
N SER A 365 -8.99 7.22 -4.72
CA SER A 365 -10.10 6.70 -5.51
C SER A 365 -9.61 6.16 -6.84
N GLU A 366 -8.66 6.85 -7.49
CA GLU A 366 -8.12 6.40 -8.76
C GLU A 366 -7.36 5.09 -8.64
N GLN A 367 -6.55 4.92 -7.60
CA GLN A 367 -5.75 3.72 -7.45
C GLN A 367 -6.54 2.49 -7.00
N ARG A 368 -7.41 2.65 -6.01
CA ARG A 368 -7.98 1.52 -5.27
C ARG A 368 -9.48 1.59 -5.10
N GLY A 369 -10.10 2.73 -5.30
CA GLY A 369 -11.53 2.91 -5.10
C GLY A 369 -12.00 2.61 -3.69
N LEU A 370 -11.12 2.69 -2.68
CA LEU A 370 -11.42 2.27 -1.30
C LEU A 370 -12.55 3.07 -0.67
N SER A 371 -12.74 4.33 -1.08
CA SER A 371 -13.85 5.17 -0.61
C SER A 371 -15.24 4.55 -0.80
N THR A 372 -15.40 3.66 -1.80
CA THR A 372 -16.67 2.98 -2.05
C THR A 372 -16.96 1.88 -1.06
N VAL A 373 -15.91 1.21 -0.57
CA VAL A 373 -16.01 0.12 0.38
C VAL A 373 -16.59 0.60 1.71
N TYR A 374 -16.24 1.82 2.12
CA TYR A 374 -16.74 2.44 3.35
C TYR A 374 -18.18 2.96 3.24
N LYS A 375 -18.70 3.11 2.01
CA LYS A 375 -20.07 3.58 1.80
C LYS A 375 -21.10 2.46 1.98
N SER A 376 -21.07 1.47 1.14
CA SER A 376 -21.90 0.27 1.19
C SER A 376 -21.29 -0.84 0.36
N ARG A 377 -21.69 -2.09 0.62
CA ARG A 377 -21.24 -3.27 -0.13
C ARG A 377 -22.13 -3.60 -1.34
N LYS A 378 -23.04 -2.70 -1.70
CA LYS A 378 -23.92 -2.89 -2.85
C LYS A 378 -23.24 -2.41 -4.11
N THR A 379 -23.68 -2.96 -5.24
CA THR A 379 -23.29 -2.56 -6.58
C THR A 379 -23.31 -1.05 -6.78
N LYS A 380 -22.28 -0.54 -7.40
CA LYS A 380 -22.11 0.85 -7.82
C LYS A 380 -22.05 0.92 -9.34
N PHE A 381 -22.16 2.13 -9.86
CA PHE A 381 -22.13 2.37 -11.29
C PHE A 381 -21.16 3.52 -11.60
N ALA A 382 -20.36 3.36 -12.64
CA ALA A 382 -19.62 4.45 -13.26
C ALA A 382 -20.40 4.89 -14.50
N VAL A 383 -20.87 6.15 -14.51
CA VAL A 383 -21.71 6.70 -15.56
C VAL A 383 -20.91 7.68 -16.40
N VAL A 384 -20.97 7.53 -17.72
CA VAL A 384 -20.25 8.33 -18.71
C VAL A 384 -21.14 8.67 -19.90
N ASP A 385 -20.67 9.57 -20.74
CA ASP A 385 -21.30 9.88 -22.02
C ASP A 385 -20.41 9.49 -23.22
N SER A 386 -20.84 9.81 -24.44
CA SER A 386 -20.13 9.49 -25.68
C SER A 386 -18.74 10.10 -25.81
N LYS A 387 -18.38 11.09 -24.98
CA LYS A 387 -17.07 11.73 -24.99
C LYS A 387 -16.07 11.10 -24.01
N PHE A 388 -16.45 10.02 -23.35
CA PHE A 388 -15.61 9.37 -22.36
C PHE A 388 -14.19 9.03 -22.84
N PRO A 389 -13.94 8.57 -24.08
CA PRO A 389 -12.59 8.36 -24.59
C PRO A 389 -11.71 9.61 -24.58
N GLU A 390 -12.30 10.82 -24.78
CA GLU A 390 -11.58 12.09 -24.67
C GLU A 390 -11.21 12.36 -23.19
N TYR A 391 -12.13 12.12 -22.26
CA TYR A 391 -11.91 12.34 -20.82
C TYR A 391 -10.95 11.34 -20.21
N ARG A 392 -10.94 10.11 -20.72
CA ARG A 392 -10.07 9.04 -20.23
C ARG A 392 -8.57 9.33 -20.42
N GLN A 393 -8.22 10.26 -21.30
CA GLN A 393 -6.85 10.73 -21.51
C GLN A 393 -6.28 11.54 -20.32
N TYR A 394 -7.14 12.05 -19.45
CA TYR A 394 -6.73 12.76 -18.24
C TYR A 394 -6.40 11.74 -17.14
N THR A 395 -5.14 11.39 -17.01
CA THR A 395 -4.66 10.35 -16.08
C THR A 395 -3.56 10.89 -15.17
N ILE A 396 -3.46 10.29 -14.00
CA ILE A 396 -2.35 10.50 -13.07
C ILE A 396 -1.33 9.38 -13.32
N PRO A 397 -0.01 9.64 -13.33
CA PRO A 397 1.01 8.62 -13.52
C PRO A 397 1.15 7.74 -12.27
N GLN A 398 0.19 6.85 -12.05
CA GLN A 398 0.14 5.96 -10.90
C GLN A 398 0.07 4.50 -11.32
N HIS A 399 0.52 3.61 -10.43
CA HIS A 399 0.38 2.17 -10.60
C HIS A 399 -1.10 1.77 -10.66
N GLY A 400 -1.49 1.07 -11.70
CA GLY A 400 -2.89 0.72 -11.99
C GLY A 400 -3.69 1.84 -12.66
N GLY A 401 -3.05 2.98 -12.97
CA GLY A 401 -3.64 4.01 -13.81
C GLY A 401 -3.84 3.53 -15.26
N PHE A 402 -4.71 4.21 -15.99
CA PHE A 402 -4.94 3.91 -17.39
C PHE A 402 -3.78 4.46 -18.24
N ASN A 403 -3.17 3.58 -19.04
CA ASN A 403 -2.19 4.02 -20.03
C ASN A 403 -2.93 4.54 -21.28
N ALA A 404 -3.04 5.86 -21.41
CA ALA A 404 -3.81 6.53 -22.47
C ALA A 404 -3.07 6.57 -23.82
N THR A 405 -2.68 5.40 -24.33
CA THR A 405 -2.17 5.28 -25.71
C THR A 405 -3.32 5.36 -26.72
N ASP A 406 -3.02 5.73 -27.95
CA ASP A 406 -4.02 5.76 -29.04
C ASP A 406 -4.71 4.40 -29.19
N GLU A 407 -3.98 3.30 -29.02
CA GLU A 407 -4.49 1.94 -29.08
C GLU A 407 -5.50 1.65 -27.96
N ASN A 408 -5.16 2.02 -26.71
CA ASN A 408 -6.03 1.82 -25.57
C ASN A 408 -7.27 2.72 -25.63
N ILE A 409 -7.14 3.93 -26.14
CA ILE A 409 -8.28 4.83 -26.36
C ILE A 409 -9.18 4.28 -27.46
N ALA A 410 -8.62 3.75 -28.55
CA ALA A 410 -9.41 3.10 -29.62
C ALA A 410 -10.16 1.87 -29.11
N ALA A 411 -9.53 1.02 -28.30
CA ALA A 411 -10.18 -0.16 -27.71
C ALA A 411 -11.30 0.24 -26.70
N LEU A 412 -11.13 1.35 -25.99
CA LEU A 412 -12.21 1.88 -25.16
C LEU A 412 -13.39 2.38 -26.00
N GLN A 413 -13.13 3.07 -27.12
CA GLN A 413 -14.18 3.49 -28.05
C GLN A 413 -14.93 2.26 -28.61
N GLU A 414 -14.21 1.21 -28.97
CA GLU A 414 -14.78 -0.05 -29.46
C GLU A 414 -15.71 -0.69 -28.42
N SER A 415 -15.33 -0.68 -27.14
CA SER A 415 -16.18 -1.16 -26.04
C SER A 415 -17.49 -0.35 -25.89
N LEU A 416 -17.45 0.97 -26.13
CA LEU A 416 -18.66 1.81 -26.13
C LEU A 416 -19.53 1.53 -27.36
N ASP A 417 -18.93 1.40 -28.54
CA ASP A 417 -19.64 1.10 -29.79
C ASP A 417 -20.34 -0.28 -29.72
N GLU A 418 -19.67 -1.26 -29.13
CA GLU A 418 -20.25 -2.58 -28.87
C GLU A 418 -21.46 -2.51 -27.92
N ALA A 419 -21.32 -1.80 -26.80
CA ALA A 419 -22.41 -1.61 -25.85
C ALA A 419 -23.63 -0.94 -26.53
N TYR A 420 -23.39 0.06 -27.35
CA TYR A 420 -24.46 0.75 -28.07
C TYR A 420 -25.09 -0.14 -29.17
N ALA A 421 -24.30 -0.93 -29.88
CA ALA A 421 -24.82 -1.92 -30.85
C ALA A 421 -25.68 -3.00 -30.15
N LYS A 422 -25.31 -3.46 -28.98
CA LYS A 422 -26.13 -4.35 -28.13
C LYS A 422 -27.47 -3.70 -27.75
N PHE A 423 -27.43 -2.45 -27.33
CA PHE A 423 -28.65 -1.68 -27.03
C PHE A 423 -29.56 -1.56 -28.24
N GLN A 424 -28.99 -1.29 -29.42
CA GLN A 424 -29.76 -1.17 -30.66
C GLN A 424 -30.20 -2.54 -31.24
N GLY A 425 -29.72 -3.68 -30.71
CA GLY A 425 -29.98 -5.01 -31.23
C GLY A 425 -29.31 -5.31 -32.58
N THR A 426 -28.22 -4.61 -32.86
CA THR A 426 -27.42 -4.75 -34.11
C THR A 426 -26.07 -5.44 -33.89
N TYR A 427 -25.77 -5.82 -32.66
CA TYR A 427 -24.50 -6.46 -32.30
C TYR A 427 -24.49 -7.91 -32.84
N GLU A 428 -23.42 -8.26 -33.51
CA GLU A 428 -23.11 -9.62 -33.94
C GLU A 428 -21.90 -10.12 -33.17
N GLU A 429 -22.02 -11.22 -32.43
CA GLU A 429 -20.89 -11.82 -31.72
C GLU A 429 -19.79 -12.20 -32.73
N PRO A 430 -18.53 -11.81 -32.50
CA PRO A 430 -17.44 -12.21 -33.38
C PRO A 430 -17.27 -13.75 -33.35
N GLU A 431 -17.08 -14.37 -34.54
CA GLU A 431 -16.76 -15.79 -34.63
C GLU A 431 -15.32 -16.03 -34.15
N GLY A 432 -15.15 -16.52 -32.91
CA GLY A 432 -13.87 -16.95 -32.35
C GLY A 432 -13.80 -16.67 -30.83
N GLU A 433 -13.25 -17.62 -30.09
CA GLU A 433 -12.91 -17.40 -28.68
C GLU A 433 -11.66 -16.50 -28.64
N GLU A 434 -11.79 -15.27 -28.19
CA GLU A 434 -10.63 -14.51 -27.71
C GLU A 434 -10.14 -15.12 -26.39
N GLU A 435 -9.05 -15.88 -26.44
CA GLU A 435 -8.32 -16.26 -25.23
C GLU A 435 -7.82 -14.99 -24.55
N GLY A 436 -8.53 -14.53 -23.51
CA GLY A 436 -8.11 -13.47 -22.64
C GLY A 436 -6.86 -13.88 -21.85
N GLY A 437 -5.69 -13.74 -22.46
CA GLY A 437 -4.43 -13.83 -21.75
C GLY A 437 -4.26 -12.66 -20.79
N MET A 438 -3.52 -12.85 -19.68
CA MET A 438 -3.16 -11.81 -18.70
C MET A 438 -2.35 -10.62 -19.29
N GLY A 439 -2.26 -10.47 -20.59
CA GLY A 439 -1.57 -9.41 -21.33
C GLY A 439 -2.43 -8.69 -22.37
N GLY A 440 -3.73 -8.93 -22.40
CA GLY A 440 -4.64 -8.18 -23.28
C GLY A 440 -4.79 -6.73 -22.81
N PRO A 441 -5.21 -5.81 -23.71
CA PRO A 441 -5.40 -4.41 -23.33
C PRO A 441 -6.37 -4.34 -22.15
N MET A 442 -5.97 -3.64 -21.07
CA MET A 442 -6.77 -3.41 -19.84
C MET A 442 -8.01 -2.53 -20.11
N THR A 443 -8.57 -2.60 -21.30
CA THR A 443 -9.49 -1.64 -21.89
C THR A 443 -10.90 -2.16 -22.10
N SER A 444 -11.13 -3.48 -22.13
CA SER A 444 -12.47 -4.00 -22.31
C SER A 444 -13.29 -3.88 -21.03
N VAL A 445 -14.04 -2.81 -20.94
CA VAL A 445 -15.04 -2.57 -19.88
C VAL A 445 -16.39 -2.97 -20.46
N GLU A 446 -17.13 -3.77 -19.74
CA GLU A 446 -18.49 -4.13 -20.15
C GLU A 446 -19.45 -3.00 -19.80
N PHE A 447 -19.83 -2.21 -20.80
CA PHE A 447 -20.80 -1.13 -20.65
C PHE A 447 -22.21 -1.59 -21.03
N ILE A 448 -23.19 -1.00 -20.36
CA ILE A 448 -24.57 -0.90 -20.84
C ILE A 448 -24.78 0.48 -21.44
N ALA A 449 -25.67 0.63 -22.42
CA ALA A 449 -25.91 1.88 -23.15
C ALA A 449 -27.39 2.20 -23.28
N ASP A 450 -27.72 3.51 -23.35
CA ASP A 450 -29.07 3.99 -23.68
C ASP A 450 -29.00 5.39 -24.30
N ASP A 451 -29.99 5.74 -25.12
CA ASP A 451 -30.11 7.08 -25.71
C ASP A 451 -30.46 8.15 -24.67
N THR A 452 -31.03 7.74 -23.52
CA THR A 452 -31.51 8.64 -22.46
C THR A 452 -30.99 8.25 -21.08
N LEU A 453 -30.82 9.22 -20.21
CA LEU A 453 -30.43 8.94 -18.82
C LEU A 453 -31.52 8.16 -18.06
N GLU A 454 -32.81 8.41 -18.36
CA GLU A 454 -33.92 7.65 -17.78
C GLU A 454 -33.86 6.17 -18.18
N GLY A 455 -33.61 5.88 -19.45
CA GLY A 455 -33.46 4.52 -19.96
C GLY A 455 -32.26 3.83 -19.35
N LEU A 456 -31.12 4.52 -19.28
CA LEU A 456 -29.90 4.02 -18.64
C LEU A 456 -30.14 3.69 -17.17
N ALA A 457 -30.86 4.54 -16.43
CA ALA A 457 -31.22 4.27 -15.03
C ALA A 457 -32.01 2.96 -14.88
N GLY A 458 -32.93 2.69 -15.84
CA GLY A 458 -33.68 1.44 -15.89
C GLY A 458 -32.78 0.23 -16.11
N GLN A 459 -31.81 0.30 -17.01
CA GLN A 459 -30.83 -0.77 -17.26
C GLN A 459 -29.88 -0.99 -16.09
N MET A 460 -29.53 0.07 -15.35
CA MET A 460 -28.79 -0.01 -14.07
C MET A 460 -29.60 -0.68 -12.95
N GLY A 461 -30.90 -1.00 -13.17
CA GLY A 461 -31.78 -1.57 -12.17
C GLY A 461 -32.30 -0.55 -11.14
N LEU A 462 -32.10 0.74 -11.34
CA LEU A 462 -32.66 1.79 -10.49
C LEU A 462 -34.19 1.86 -10.68
N SER A 463 -34.92 2.14 -9.63
CA SER A 463 -36.38 2.23 -9.67
C SER A 463 -36.93 3.27 -8.70
N GLY A 464 -38.13 3.77 -9.01
CA GLY A 464 -38.86 4.70 -8.13
C GLY A 464 -38.07 5.99 -7.85
N GLU A 465 -37.86 6.30 -6.57
CA GLU A 465 -37.14 7.52 -6.13
C GLU A 465 -35.66 7.52 -6.55
N ALA A 466 -35.03 6.36 -6.72
CA ALA A 466 -33.63 6.28 -7.15
C ALA A 466 -33.42 6.79 -8.59
N VAL A 467 -34.39 6.59 -9.49
CA VAL A 467 -34.32 7.16 -10.86
C VAL A 467 -34.35 8.67 -10.79
N SER A 468 -35.30 9.24 -10.05
CA SER A 468 -35.39 10.70 -9.91
C SER A 468 -34.13 11.29 -9.27
N ALA A 469 -33.61 10.62 -8.24
CA ALA A 469 -32.35 11.02 -7.58
C ALA A 469 -31.16 10.97 -8.52
N PHE A 470 -31.09 9.96 -9.39
CA PHE A 470 -30.03 9.82 -10.41
C PHE A 470 -30.07 11.00 -11.41
N LEU A 471 -31.24 11.29 -11.97
CA LEU A 471 -31.38 12.41 -12.91
C LEU A 471 -31.02 13.76 -12.26
N ASP A 472 -31.48 14.00 -11.04
CA ASP A 472 -31.14 15.20 -10.28
C ASP A 472 -29.63 15.27 -9.97
N THR A 473 -29.01 14.12 -9.70
CA THR A 473 -27.57 14.01 -9.45
C THR A 473 -26.76 14.38 -10.70
N ILE A 474 -27.08 13.79 -11.85
CA ILE A 474 -26.37 14.10 -13.11
C ILE A 474 -26.59 15.57 -13.50
N ASN A 475 -27.83 16.11 -13.41
CA ASN A 475 -28.10 17.51 -13.71
C ASN A 475 -27.31 18.47 -12.79
N ARG A 476 -27.26 18.17 -11.50
CA ARG A 476 -26.48 18.94 -10.51
C ARG A 476 -24.98 18.86 -10.78
N TYR A 477 -24.45 17.66 -11.06
CA TYR A 477 -23.06 17.46 -11.43
C TYR A 477 -22.67 18.24 -12.70
N ASN A 478 -23.51 18.20 -13.74
CA ASN A 478 -23.29 18.97 -14.97
C ASN A 478 -23.23 20.48 -14.70
N SER A 479 -24.05 20.99 -13.76
CA SER A 479 -23.96 22.39 -13.34
C SER A 479 -22.63 22.74 -12.66
N TYR A 480 -22.01 21.81 -11.95
CA TYR A 480 -20.66 21.97 -11.40
C TYR A 480 -19.60 22.01 -12.49
N CYS A 481 -19.74 21.18 -13.53
CA CYS A 481 -18.86 21.23 -14.70
C CYS A 481 -18.93 22.60 -15.41
N GLU A 482 -20.13 23.19 -15.57
CA GLU A 482 -20.31 24.50 -16.17
C GLU A 482 -19.70 25.62 -15.33
N THR A 483 -19.77 25.52 -14.00
CA THR A 483 -19.25 26.54 -13.08
C THR A 483 -17.78 26.32 -12.72
N GLY A 484 -17.20 25.14 -13.05
CA GLY A 484 -15.87 24.74 -12.66
C GLY A 484 -15.72 24.54 -11.15
N SER A 485 -16.81 24.21 -10.44
CA SER A 485 -16.78 24.12 -8.97
C SER A 485 -17.74 23.07 -8.44
N ASP A 486 -17.21 21.91 -8.07
CA ASP A 486 -17.97 20.83 -7.43
C ASP A 486 -18.25 21.18 -5.95
N GLN A 487 -19.51 21.54 -5.67
CA GLN A 487 -19.96 21.92 -4.32
C GLN A 487 -20.33 20.70 -3.45
N GLU A 488 -20.27 19.50 -4.00
CA GLU A 488 -20.69 18.27 -3.31
C GLU A 488 -19.49 17.51 -2.71
N PHE A 489 -18.46 17.28 -3.52
CA PHE A 489 -17.27 16.51 -3.10
C PHE A 489 -15.93 17.18 -3.44
N GLY A 490 -15.95 18.40 -4.01
CA GLY A 490 -14.74 19.18 -4.25
C GLY A 490 -13.82 18.60 -5.33
N ARG A 491 -14.39 17.92 -6.34
CA ARG A 491 -13.62 17.45 -7.50
C ARG A 491 -13.01 18.63 -8.24
N HIS A 492 -11.72 18.53 -8.59
CA HIS A 492 -11.00 19.63 -9.23
C HIS A 492 -11.59 20.03 -10.57
N ALA A 493 -11.59 21.34 -10.87
CA ALA A 493 -12.19 21.90 -12.08
C ALA A 493 -11.65 21.30 -13.38
N GLU A 494 -10.36 21.02 -13.42
CA GLU A 494 -9.65 20.44 -14.59
C GLU A 494 -10.02 19.00 -14.90
N VAL A 495 -10.68 18.31 -13.97
CA VAL A 495 -11.14 16.92 -14.11
C VAL A 495 -12.65 16.77 -13.92
N LEU A 496 -13.39 17.86 -14.06
CA LEU A 496 -14.86 17.86 -14.10
C LEU A 496 -15.32 17.62 -15.55
N PHE A 497 -15.74 16.40 -15.83
CA PHE A 497 -16.19 15.96 -17.15
C PHE A 497 -17.71 15.77 -17.15
N PRO A 498 -18.49 16.54 -17.95
CA PRO A 498 -19.94 16.46 -17.93
C PRO A 498 -20.46 15.13 -18.52
N VAL A 499 -21.65 14.74 -18.11
CA VAL A 499 -22.41 13.61 -18.67
C VAL A 499 -23.67 14.20 -19.33
N LYS A 500 -23.55 14.60 -20.61
CA LYS A 500 -24.63 15.33 -21.31
C LYS A 500 -24.79 15.00 -22.79
N ASP A 501 -23.80 14.42 -23.43
CA ASP A 501 -23.79 14.14 -24.86
C ASP A 501 -24.04 12.64 -25.08
N GLY A 502 -25.29 12.26 -25.32
CA GLY A 502 -25.68 10.85 -25.57
C GLY A 502 -25.05 10.25 -26.85
N PRO A 503 -25.04 8.93 -27.00
CA PRO A 503 -25.58 7.96 -26.05
C PRO A 503 -24.85 7.94 -24.70
N PHE A 504 -25.57 7.51 -23.65
CA PHE A 504 -25.08 7.42 -22.30
C PHE A 504 -24.71 5.97 -21.98
N TYR A 505 -23.70 5.81 -21.14
CA TYR A 505 -23.16 4.50 -20.77
C TYR A 505 -23.00 4.36 -19.27
N ALA A 506 -23.11 3.13 -18.79
CA ALA A 506 -22.73 2.78 -17.43
C ALA A 506 -22.04 1.43 -17.41
N CYS A 507 -21.06 1.29 -16.52
CA CYS A 507 -20.58 -0.02 -16.11
C CYS A 507 -20.87 -0.22 -14.61
N THR A 508 -21.10 -1.48 -14.25
CA THR A 508 -21.23 -1.86 -12.85
C THR A 508 -19.86 -2.11 -12.25
N PHE A 509 -19.69 -1.80 -10.97
CA PHE A 509 -18.60 -2.29 -10.15
C PHE A 509 -19.12 -2.69 -8.78
N ASP A 510 -18.78 -3.90 -8.38
CA ASP A 510 -19.03 -4.37 -7.03
C ASP A 510 -17.82 -4.06 -6.15
N PRO A 511 -18.04 -3.63 -4.91
CA PRO A 511 -16.95 -3.39 -3.99
C PRO A 511 -16.38 -4.73 -3.50
N GLU A 512 -15.64 -5.38 -4.38
CA GLU A 512 -14.85 -6.55 -4.02
C GLU A 512 -13.49 -6.10 -3.50
N LEU A 513 -13.15 -6.53 -2.31
CA LEU A 513 -11.79 -6.49 -1.82
C LEU A 513 -11.15 -7.82 -2.22
N GLY A 514 -10.23 -7.77 -3.14
CA GLY A 514 -9.50 -8.94 -3.60
C GLY A 514 -8.21 -9.17 -2.83
N GLU A 515 -7.27 -9.80 -3.49
CA GLU A 515 -5.96 -10.16 -2.94
C GLU A 515 -5.19 -8.95 -2.39
N THR A 516 -4.64 -9.10 -1.19
CA THR A 516 -3.73 -8.12 -0.61
C THR A 516 -2.33 -8.35 -1.18
N MET A 517 -1.87 -7.47 -2.08
CA MET A 517 -0.51 -7.57 -2.63
C MET A 517 0.55 -7.23 -1.59
N VAL A 518 0.29 -6.21 -0.77
CA VAL A 518 1.24 -5.63 0.16
C VAL A 518 0.54 -5.28 1.46
N THR A 519 1.14 -5.60 2.59
CA THR A 519 0.76 -4.99 3.87
C THR A 519 1.54 -3.71 4.08
N CYS A 520 0.83 -2.64 4.43
CA CYS A 520 1.41 -1.28 4.47
C CYS A 520 1.87 -0.87 5.87
N GLY A 521 1.76 -1.76 6.84
CA GLY A 521 2.16 -1.57 8.23
C GLY A 521 2.83 -2.80 8.82
N GLY A 522 3.34 -2.68 10.02
CA GLY A 522 4.07 -3.76 10.70
C GLY A 522 4.76 -3.28 11.97
N ILE A 523 5.99 -3.70 12.17
CA ILE A 523 6.81 -3.35 13.33
C ILE A 523 7.32 -1.91 13.22
N ILE A 524 7.24 -1.15 14.30
CA ILE A 524 7.81 0.20 14.39
C ILE A 524 9.33 0.11 14.50
N THR A 525 10.01 0.93 13.72
CA THR A 525 11.48 1.05 13.71
C THR A 525 11.93 2.49 13.88
N ASP A 526 13.19 2.68 14.28
CA ASP A 526 13.88 3.97 14.14
C ASP A 526 14.36 4.21 12.69
N GLY A 527 15.14 5.26 12.48
CA GLY A 527 15.69 5.61 11.17
C GLY A 527 16.76 4.64 10.65
N GLU A 528 17.42 3.91 11.53
CA GLU A 528 18.40 2.86 11.20
C GLU A 528 17.75 1.48 11.05
N GLN A 529 16.40 1.42 11.13
CA GLN A 529 15.58 0.20 11.02
C GLN A 529 15.76 -0.80 12.17
N ASN A 530 16.30 -0.37 13.35
CA ASN A 530 16.20 -1.17 14.55
C ASN A 530 14.74 -1.33 14.96
N ALA A 531 14.31 -2.55 15.29
CA ALA A 531 13.00 -2.76 15.90
C ALA A 531 12.92 -2.07 17.26
N LEU A 532 11.85 -1.32 17.50
CA LEU A 532 11.62 -0.63 18.77
C LEU A 532 10.71 -1.44 19.69
N ASP A 533 10.98 -1.40 20.99
CA ASP A 533 10.11 -1.97 22.01
C ASP A 533 8.91 -1.06 22.36
N GLU A 534 8.11 -1.41 23.36
CA GLU A 534 6.96 -0.62 23.82
C GLU A 534 7.34 0.75 24.40
N ASN A 535 8.59 0.95 24.78
CA ASN A 535 9.12 2.23 25.27
C ASN A 535 9.73 3.06 24.15
N PHE A 536 9.69 2.58 22.91
CA PHE A 536 10.37 3.14 21.74
C PHE A 536 11.89 3.14 21.87
N GLU A 537 12.44 2.17 22.60
CA GLU A 537 13.87 1.92 22.68
C GLU A 537 14.26 0.78 21.71
N SER A 538 15.43 0.92 21.06
CA SER A 538 15.91 -0.06 20.09
C SER A 538 16.23 -1.40 20.75
N ILE A 539 15.77 -2.51 20.17
CA ILE A 539 16.16 -3.86 20.55
C ILE A 539 17.50 -4.18 19.87
N PRO A 540 18.61 -4.25 20.60
CA PRO A 540 19.94 -4.38 19.99
C PRO A 540 20.07 -5.64 19.13
N GLY A 541 20.49 -5.47 17.88
CA GLY A 541 20.69 -6.54 16.91
C GLY A 541 19.42 -7.01 16.19
N LEU A 542 18.24 -6.41 16.45
CA LEU A 542 17.00 -6.76 15.76
C LEU A 542 16.60 -5.68 14.77
N TYR A 543 16.60 -6.00 13.49
CA TYR A 543 16.30 -5.08 12.38
C TYR A 543 15.12 -5.54 11.57
N VAL A 544 14.34 -4.59 11.02
CA VAL A 544 13.15 -4.91 10.23
C VAL A 544 13.11 -4.05 8.97
N SER A 545 12.98 -4.70 7.82
CA SER A 545 12.94 -4.03 6.53
C SER A 545 11.82 -4.59 5.63
N GLY A 546 11.53 -3.91 4.53
CA GLY A 546 10.47 -4.31 3.61
C GLY A 546 9.07 -4.21 4.23
N ASN A 547 8.17 -5.13 3.87
CA ASN A 547 6.77 -5.05 4.29
C ASN A 547 6.50 -5.46 5.74
N ASP A 548 7.47 -6.00 6.45
CA ASP A 548 7.39 -6.23 7.90
C ASP A 548 7.57 -4.93 8.70
N CYS A 549 8.16 -3.88 8.08
CA CYS A 549 8.37 -2.57 8.69
C CYS A 549 7.12 -1.71 8.60
N GLY A 550 6.70 -1.13 9.72
CA GLY A 550 5.61 -0.18 9.84
C GLY A 550 5.98 1.26 9.49
N ARG A 551 5.01 2.16 9.57
CA ARG A 551 5.17 3.61 9.44
C ARG A 551 5.89 4.06 8.16
N ARG A 552 5.62 3.38 7.04
CA ARG A 552 6.09 3.77 5.68
C ARG A 552 5.02 4.54 4.91
N PHE A 553 3.76 4.26 5.19
CA PHE A 553 2.58 4.88 4.58
C PHE A 553 1.75 5.61 5.65
N GLY A 554 0.74 6.38 5.23
CA GLY A 554 -0.24 6.98 6.12
C GLY A 554 -1.45 6.07 6.35
N TYR A 555 -2.63 6.69 6.43
CA TYR A 555 -3.90 5.97 6.61
C TYR A 555 -4.41 5.30 5.34
N GLU A 556 -3.80 5.61 4.20
CA GLU A 556 -4.15 5.07 2.90
C GLU A 556 -2.87 4.77 2.11
N TYR A 557 -2.95 3.79 1.21
CA TYR A 557 -1.87 3.47 0.30
C TYR A 557 -1.93 4.42 -0.91
N ILE A 558 -1.33 5.59 -0.77
CA ILE A 558 -1.17 6.57 -1.86
C ILE A 558 0.28 6.57 -2.29
N THR A 559 0.53 6.48 -3.59
CA THR A 559 1.87 6.44 -4.16
C THR A 559 2.07 7.59 -5.13
N PRO A 560 2.93 8.58 -4.81
CA PRO A 560 3.20 9.70 -5.70
C PRO A 560 4.06 9.32 -6.92
N ILE A 561 4.64 8.12 -6.90
CA ILE A 561 5.29 7.45 -8.03
C ILE A 561 4.83 6.01 -8.12
N PRO A 562 4.74 5.41 -9.33
CA PRO A 562 4.42 3.99 -9.48
C PRO A 562 5.47 3.10 -8.79
N GLY A 563 5.07 1.92 -8.30
CA GLY A 563 6.01 0.92 -7.79
C GLY A 563 6.76 1.31 -6.51
N VAL A 564 6.29 2.29 -5.75
CA VAL A 564 7.00 2.80 -4.56
C VAL A 564 7.22 1.75 -3.48
N SER A 565 6.34 0.75 -3.35
CA SER A 565 6.51 -0.31 -2.35
C SER A 565 7.77 -1.14 -2.61
N LEU A 566 8.03 -1.49 -3.89
CA LEU A 566 9.26 -2.18 -4.27
C LEU A 566 10.47 -1.25 -4.14
N GLY A 567 10.33 0.00 -4.58
CA GLY A 567 11.40 1.00 -4.44
C GLY A 567 11.82 1.21 -2.98
N LEU A 568 10.85 1.28 -2.05
CA LEU A 568 11.12 1.31 -0.61
C LEU A 568 11.82 0.03 -0.14
N ALA A 569 11.34 -1.15 -0.57
CA ALA A 569 11.93 -2.43 -0.15
C ALA A 569 13.40 -2.56 -0.60
N ILE A 570 13.71 -2.22 -1.86
CA ILE A 570 15.07 -2.26 -2.41
C ILE A 570 15.97 -1.25 -1.69
N THR A 571 15.50 -0.01 -1.54
CA THR A 571 16.31 1.08 -0.96
C THR A 571 16.54 0.86 0.52
N LEU A 572 15.47 0.67 1.28
CA LEU A 572 15.57 0.52 2.73
C LEU A 572 16.21 -0.83 3.12
N GLY A 573 16.09 -1.88 2.29
CA GLY A 573 16.83 -3.11 2.49
C GLY A 573 18.34 -2.88 2.45
N ARG A 574 18.84 -2.12 1.47
CA ARG A 574 20.24 -1.73 1.39
C ARG A 574 20.68 -0.86 2.58
N GLU A 575 19.88 0.15 2.93
CA GLU A 575 20.18 1.02 4.08
C GLU A 575 20.19 0.22 5.39
N CYS A 576 19.27 -0.75 5.57
CA CYS A 576 19.29 -1.70 6.67
C CYS A 576 20.60 -2.49 6.73
N GLY A 577 21.07 -3.00 5.59
CA GLY A 577 22.37 -3.68 5.48
C GLY A 577 23.53 -2.82 5.96
N LYS A 578 23.54 -1.53 5.62
CA LYS A 578 24.56 -0.57 6.11
C LYS A 578 24.47 -0.36 7.63
N SER A 579 23.26 -0.15 8.16
CA SER A 579 23.04 0.02 9.60
C SER A 579 23.50 -1.20 10.41
N VAL A 580 23.19 -2.41 9.92
CA VAL A 580 23.64 -3.66 10.55
C VAL A 580 25.15 -3.80 10.45
N ALA A 581 25.78 -3.47 9.32
CA ALA A 581 27.23 -3.53 9.16
C ALA A 581 27.95 -2.58 10.13
N GLU A 582 27.41 -1.40 10.37
CA GLU A 582 27.92 -0.42 11.35
C GLU A 582 27.77 -0.97 12.79
N PHE A 583 26.63 -1.57 13.15
CA PHE A 583 26.41 -2.20 14.44
C PHE A 583 27.40 -3.32 14.72
N LEU A 584 27.75 -4.10 13.71
CA LEU A 584 28.68 -5.23 13.82
C LEU A 584 30.17 -4.78 13.84
N GLY A 585 30.50 -3.56 13.48
CA GLY A 585 31.85 -2.94 13.49
C GLY A 585 32.62 -3.22 12.21
#